data_8c290b2c17d0ed61fc82a6208610823a
#
_entry.id   8c290b2c17d0ed61fc82a6208610823a
#
_cell.length_a   1.000
_cell.length_b   1.000
_cell.length_c   1.000
_cell.angle_alpha   90.00
_cell.angle_beta   90.00
_cell.angle_gamma   90.00
#
_symmetry.space_group_name_H-M   'P 1'
#
loop_
_entity.id
_entity.type
_entity.pdbx_description
1 polymer ?
#
loop_
_entity_poly.entity_id
_entity_poly.type
_entity_poly.pdbx_seq_one_letter_code
_entity_poly.pdbx_strand_id
1 'polypeptide(L)'
;QTTADFVVDRNVLDLDALSCLVRALKAGAAMATIATALASGEEADPNCVKVVCAVNGDALYFSRSAIPFVRNPGHSGMLKHIGIYGFAVDTLRRFTSLEPTPLERTESLEQLRALESGIPIKVIIAHGAFHEINTPTDLERLPARWPAS
;
A
#
# COMPACT_ATOMS: atom_id res chain seq x y z
N GLN A 1 8.95 -17.86 -2.34
CA GLN A 1 8.35 -17.57 -1.03
C GLN A 1 9.24 -16.56 -0.34
N THR A 2 9.02 -15.26 -0.60
CA THR A 2 9.74 -14.19 0.10
C THR A 2 8.85 -13.80 1.26
N THR A 3 9.17 -14.30 2.45
CA THR A 3 8.60 -13.80 3.70
C THR A 3 9.21 -12.42 3.89
N ALA A 4 8.45 -11.36 3.68
CA ALA A 4 8.86 -10.03 4.09
C ALA A 4 8.78 -10.00 5.62
N ASP A 5 9.93 -10.04 6.28
CA ASP A 5 10.01 -9.81 7.70
C ASP A 5 9.76 -8.32 7.95
N PHE A 6 8.57 -8.00 8.45
CA PHE A 6 8.24 -6.64 8.85
C PHE A 6 8.93 -6.33 10.17
N VAL A 7 9.94 -5.50 10.10
CA VAL A 7 10.55 -4.90 11.28
C VAL A 7 9.72 -3.68 11.65
N VAL A 8 8.92 -3.81 12.70
CA VAL A 8 8.03 -2.75 13.19
C VAL A 8 8.71 -2.01 14.32
N ASP A 9 9.27 -0.84 14.03
CA ASP A 9 9.59 0.14 15.08
C ASP A 9 8.28 0.81 15.52
N ARG A 10 8.01 0.89 16.82
CA ARG A 10 6.83 1.56 17.40
C ARG A 10 6.74 3.04 17.04
N ASN A 11 7.83 3.66 16.59
CA ASN A 11 7.88 5.04 16.09
C ASN A 11 7.68 5.13 14.57
N VAL A 12 7.59 4.02 13.86
CA VAL A 12 7.52 3.96 12.39
C VAL A 12 6.13 3.48 11.93
N LEU A 13 5.38 2.80 12.79
CA LEU A 13 4.00 2.43 12.48
C LEU A 13 3.08 3.56 12.88
N ASP A 14 2.41 4.18 11.91
CA ASP A 14 1.31 5.10 12.16
C ASP A 14 0.12 4.30 12.74
N LEU A 15 0.06 4.22 14.07
CA LEU A 15 -1.00 3.53 14.80
C LEU A 15 -2.38 4.13 14.49
N ASP A 16 -2.43 5.42 14.14
CA ASP A 16 -3.65 6.08 13.74
C ASP A 16 -4.11 5.56 12.37
N ALA A 17 -3.19 5.36 11.42
CA ALA A 17 -3.51 4.76 10.13
C ALA A 17 -4.02 3.31 10.28
N LEU A 18 -3.40 2.49 11.14
CA LEU A 18 -3.91 1.15 11.45
C LEU A 18 -5.28 1.18 12.11
N SER A 19 -5.49 2.10 13.04
CA SER A 19 -6.80 2.27 13.68
C SER A 19 -7.86 2.70 12.67
N CYS A 20 -7.51 3.56 11.70
CA CYS A 20 -8.39 3.94 10.59
C CYS A 20 -8.70 2.75 9.68
N LEU A 21 -7.68 1.92 9.35
CA LEU A 21 -7.87 0.72 8.56
C LEU A 21 -8.87 -0.25 9.24
N VAL A 22 -8.68 -0.50 10.54
CA VAL A 22 -9.61 -1.34 11.33
C VAL A 22 -11.01 -0.74 11.36
N ARG A 23 -11.14 0.58 11.51
CA ARG A 23 -12.44 1.27 11.46
C ARG A 23 -13.12 1.12 10.10
N ALA A 24 -12.36 1.22 9.01
CA ALA A 24 -12.91 1.01 7.66
C ALA A 24 -13.49 -0.39 7.49
N LEU A 25 -12.79 -1.43 7.96
CA LEU A 25 -13.28 -2.81 7.94
C LEU A 25 -14.54 -2.98 8.80
N LYS A 26 -14.56 -2.40 10.00
CA LYS A 26 -15.76 -2.42 10.86
C LYS A 26 -16.94 -1.67 10.26
N ALA A 27 -16.68 -0.66 9.42
CA ALA A 27 -17.70 0.08 8.66
C ALA A 27 -18.16 -0.63 7.38
N GLY A 28 -17.64 -1.84 7.10
CA GLY A 28 -18.09 -2.68 5.99
C GLY A 28 -17.17 -2.67 4.76
N ALA A 29 -15.96 -2.11 4.85
CA ALA A 29 -14.99 -2.26 3.76
C ALA A 29 -14.63 -3.74 3.58
N ALA A 30 -14.65 -4.22 2.33
CA ALA A 30 -14.30 -5.59 2.01
C ALA A 30 -12.79 -5.87 2.21
N MET A 31 -11.98 -4.92 1.76
CA MET A 31 -10.52 -4.90 1.89
C MET A 31 -10.08 -3.46 2.14
N ALA A 32 -9.00 -3.26 2.88
CA ALA A 32 -8.41 -1.95 3.12
C ALA A 32 -6.89 -2.03 3.07
N THR A 33 -6.26 -0.92 2.68
CA THR A 33 -4.80 -0.77 2.67
C THR A 33 -4.41 0.65 3.07
N ILE A 34 -3.10 0.91 3.20
CA ILE A 34 -2.56 2.20 3.59
C ILE A 34 -1.79 2.80 2.42
N ALA A 35 -1.84 4.11 2.30
CA ALA A 35 -0.99 4.88 1.41
C ALA A 35 -0.51 6.15 2.11
N THR A 36 0.60 6.69 1.64
CA THR A 36 1.16 7.97 2.11
C THR A 36 1.51 8.86 0.91
N ALA A 37 1.80 10.12 1.16
CA ALA A 37 2.31 10.98 0.11
C ALA A 37 3.63 10.43 -0.44
N LEU A 38 3.79 10.46 -1.75
CA LEU A 38 5.03 10.03 -2.41
C LEU A 38 6.14 11.05 -2.12
N ALA A 39 7.31 10.59 -1.74
CA ALA A 39 8.46 11.47 -1.58
C ALA A 39 9.04 11.88 -2.94
N SER A 40 9.65 13.05 -3.00
CA SER A 40 10.28 13.54 -4.23
C SER A 40 11.42 12.61 -4.65
N GLY A 41 11.41 12.21 -5.93
CA GLY A 41 12.38 11.28 -6.51
C GLY A 41 11.97 9.81 -6.49
N GLU A 42 10.87 9.45 -5.83
CA GLU A 42 10.34 8.07 -5.83
C GLU A 42 9.38 7.81 -7.01
N GLU A 43 9.07 8.81 -7.83
CA GLU A 43 8.06 8.71 -8.88
C GLU A 43 8.40 7.62 -9.91
N ALA A 44 9.68 7.54 -10.28
CA ALA A 44 10.17 6.58 -11.27
C ALA A 44 10.69 5.27 -10.67
N ASP A 45 10.73 5.14 -9.34
CA ASP A 45 11.20 3.92 -8.69
C ASP A 45 10.15 2.80 -8.81
N PRO A 46 10.45 1.69 -9.50
CA PRO A 46 9.52 0.58 -9.65
C PRO A 46 9.30 -0.22 -8.35
N ASN A 47 10.18 -0.06 -7.35
CA ASN A 47 10.00 -0.68 -6.03
C ASN A 47 9.01 0.10 -5.17
N CYS A 48 8.83 1.38 -5.48
CA CYS A 48 7.82 2.23 -4.87
C CYS A 48 6.50 2.07 -5.65
N VAL A 49 5.56 1.30 -5.14
CA VAL A 49 4.26 1.11 -5.77
C VAL A 49 3.39 2.35 -5.57
N LYS A 50 2.83 2.86 -6.67
CA LYS A 50 1.89 3.99 -6.64
C LYS A 50 0.46 3.50 -6.62
N VAL A 51 -0.44 4.29 -6.02
CA VAL A 51 -1.88 4.04 -6.03
C VAL A 51 -2.65 5.31 -6.42
N VAL A 52 -3.65 5.16 -7.26
CA VAL A 52 -4.62 6.22 -7.56
C VAL A 52 -5.96 5.86 -6.94
N CYS A 53 -6.63 6.86 -6.37
CA CYS A 53 -7.87 6.68 -5.63
C CYS A 53 -9.02 7.44 -6.27
N ALA A 54 -10.21 6.88 -6.15
CA ALA A 54 -11.46 7.59 -6.41
C ALA A 54 -11.74 8.63 -5.30
N VAL A 55 -12.68 9.53 -5.55
CA VAL A 55 -13.08 10.57 -4.58
C VAL A 55 -13.59 9.96 -3.26
N ASN A 56 -14.20 8.80 -3.32
CA ASN A 56 -14.67 8.08 -2.14
C ASN A 56 -13.55 7.36 -1.36
N GLY A 57 -12.31 7.44 -1.84
CA GLY A 57 -11.15 6.80 -1.21
C GLY A 57 -10.94 5.33 -1.58
N ASP A 58 -11.68 4.78 -2.53
CA ASP A 58 -11.41 3.44 -3.04
C ASP A 58 -10.28 3.46 -4.07
N ALA A 59 -9.44 2.44 -4.07
CA ALA A 59 -8.38 2.31 -5.06
C ALA A 59 -8.97 2.13 -6.46
N LEU A 60 -8.45 2.90 -7.42
CA LEU A 60 -8.74 2.73 -8.84
C LEU A 60 -7.73 1.82 -9.51
N TYR A 61 -6.45 1.97 -9.17
CA TYR A 61 -5.37 1.15 -9.71
C TYR A 61 -4.10 1.27 -8.87
N PHE A 62 -3.28 0.22 -8.89
CA PHE A 62 -1.92 0.20 -8.36
C PHE A 62 -0.94 -0.05 -9.48
N SER A 63 0.22 0.63 -9.48
CA SER A 63 1.24 0.41 -10.49
C SER A 63 2.65 0.70 -9.97
N ARG A 64 3.61 0.00 -10.57
CA ARG A 64 5.04 0.33 -10.42
C ARG A 64 5.42 1.56 -11.27
N SER A 65 4.64 1.87 -12.31
CA SER A 65 4.80 3.08 -13.11
C SER A 65 4.39 4.33 -12.35
N ALA A 66 4.88 5.48 -12.79
CA ALA A 66 4.45 6.78 -12.27
C ALA A 66 2.99 7.06 -12.65
N ILE A 67 2.07 6.93 -11.72
CA ILE A 67 0.65 7.25 -11.88
C ILE A 67 0.16 8.16 -10.73
N PRO A 68 -0.80 9.09 -11.01
CA PRO A 68 -1.29 9.50 -12.33
C PRO A 68 -0.23 10.29 -13.12
N PHE A 69 -0.39 10.38 -14.44
CA PHE A 69 0.46 11.27 -15.24
C PHE A 69 0.17 12.72 -14.88
N VAL A 70 1.17 13.43 -14.38
CA VAL A 70 1.04 14.84 -13.96
C VAL A 70 1.25 15.74 -15.15
N ARG A 71 0.16 16.14 -15.80
CA ARG A 71 0.20 17.09 -16.93
C ARG A 71 0.39 18.54 -16.47
N ASN A 72 -0.20 18.90 -15.32
CA ASN A 72 -0.16 20.25 -14.79
C ASN A 72 0.69 20.26 -13.51
N PRO A 73 1.88 20.90 -13.52
CA PRO A 73 2.71 21.06 -12.33
C PRO A 73 1.91 21.72 -11.18
N GLY A 74 2.11 21.25 -9.95
CA GLY A 74 1.40 21.76 -8.77
C GLY A 74 0.16 20.96 -8.36
N HIS A 75 -0.27 19.97 -9.14
CA HIS A 75 -1.38 19.07 -8.84
C HIS A 75 -0.91 17.62 -8.59
N SER A 76 0.35 17.42 -8.21
CA SER A 76 0.86 16.09 -7.93
C SER A 76 0.39 15.61 -6.56
N GLY A 77 -0.66 14.83 -6.55
CA GLY A 77 -1.10 14.04 -5.39
C GLY A 77 -0.76 12.57 -5.58
N MET A 78 0.48 12.25 -6.00
CA MET A 78 0.89 10.86 -6.09
C MET A 78 0.97 10.24 -4.71
N LEU A 79 0.41 9.06 -4.57
CA LEU A 79 0.39 8.28 -3.35
C LEU A 79 1.28 7.05 -3.49
N LYS A 80 2.11 6.84 -2.48
CA LYS A 80 2.86 5.60 -2.28
C LYS A 80 1.99 4.61 -1.53
N HIS A 81 1.78 3.44 -2.10
CA HIS A 81 1.12 2.33 -1.44
C HIS A 81 2.05 1.73 -0.37
N ILE A 82 1.49 1.45 0.79
CA ILE A 82 2.16 0.73 1.88
C ILE A 82 1.57 -0.68 1.95
N GLY A 83 2.41 -1.71 1.88
CA GLY A 83 2.04 -3.12 1.75
C GLY A 83 1.33 -3.73 2.98
N ILE A 84 0.51 -2.96 3.67
CA ILE A 84 -0.30 -3.41 4.81
C ILE A 84 -1.75 -3.54 4.37
N TYR A 85 -2.34 -4.71 4.62
CA TYR A 85 -3.71 -5.01 4.22
C TYR A 85 -4.56 -5.48 5.39
N GLY A 86 -5.81 -5.05 5.36
CA GLY A 86 -6.87 -5.60 6.17
C GLY A 86 -7.98 -6.19 5.30
N PHE A 87 -8.58 -7.27 5.75
CA PHE A 87 -9.66 -7.96 5.05
C PHE A 87 -10.84 -8.24 5.97
N ALA A 88 -12.07 -8.11 5.44
CA ALA A 88 -13.19 -8.81 6.02
C ALA A 88 -12.98 -10.33 5.83
N VAL A 89 -13.38 -11.14 6.81
CA VAL A 89 -13.07 -12.60 6.82
C VAL A 89 -13.54 -13.30 5.54
N ASP A 90 -14.75 -13.02 5.09
CA ASP A 90 -15.29 -13.66 3.88
C ASP A 90 -14.60 -13.16 2.61
N THR A 91 -14.16 -11.89 2.60
CA THR A 91 -13.35 -11.36 1.51
C THR A 91 -11.99 -12.04 1.45
N LEU A 92 -11.34 -12.27 2.59
CA LEU A 92 -10.07 -12.99 2.63
C LEU A 92 -10.21 -14.42 2.08
N ARG A 93 -11.24 -15.14 2.50
CA ARG A 93 -11.53 -16.49 1.99
C ARG A 93 -11.74 -16.48 0.48
N ARG A 94 -12.53 -15.51 -0.03
CA ARG A 94 -12.74 -15.34 -1.47
C ARG A 94 -11.43 -15.01 -2.17
N PHE A 95 -10.67 -14.03 -1.68
CA PHE A 95 -9.41 -13.59 -2.28
C PHE A 95 -8.39 -14.72 -2.40
N THR A 96 -8.23 -15.53 -1.35
CA THR A 96 -7.27 -16.64 -1.35
C THR A 96 -7.67 -17.80 -2.29
N SER A 97 -8.95 -17.87 -2.70
CA SER A 97 -9.43 -18.86 -3.67
C SER A 97 -9.36 -18.38 -5.13
N LEU A 98 -9.00 -17.12 -5.38
CA LEU A 98 -8.87 -16.57 -6.72
C LEU A 98 -7.55 -16.98 -7.37
N GLU A 99 -7.62 -17.31 -8.66
CA GLU A 99 -6.43 -17.51 -9.48
C GLU A 99 -5.73 -16.15 -9.78
N PRO A 100 -4.41 -16.13 -9.94
CA PRO A 100 -3.68 -14.94 -10.34
C PRO A 100 -4.20 -14.37 -11.67
N THR A 101 -4.41 -13.06 -11.70
CA THR A 101 -5.02 -12.34 -12.81
C THR A 101 -3.97 -11.73 -13.77
N PRO A 102 -4.35 -11.29 -14.99
CA PRO A 102 -3.42 -10.73 -15.96
C PRO A 102 -2.65 -9.50 -15.45
N LEU A 103 -3.32 -8.53 -14.82
CA LEU A 103 -2.66 -7.32 -14.31
C LEU A 103 -1.75 -7.64 -13.13
N GLU A 104 -2.18 -8.53 -12.23
CA GLU A 104 -1.34 -9.04 -11.15
C GLU A 104 -0.02 -9.62 -11.66
N ARG A 105 -0.10 -10.47 -12.70
CA ARG A 105 1.10 -11.08 -13.30
C ARG A 105 1.98 -10.06 -14.00
N THR A 106 1.38 -9.05 -14.65
CA THR A 106 2.10 -8.01 -15.38
C THR A 106 2.88 -7.10 -14.45
N GLU A 107 2.25 -6.62 -13.39
CA GLU A 107 2.83 -5.68 -12.43
C GLU A 107 3.54 -6.39 -11.26
N SER A 108 3.31 -7.70 -11.08
CA SER A 108 3.71 -8.47 -9.88
C SER A 108 3.17 -7.82 -8.61
N LEU A 109 1.85 -7.51 -8.62
CA LEU A 109 1.12 -6.84 -7.55
C LEU A 109 -0.16 -7.62 -7.24
N GLU A 110 -0.15 -8.37 -6.13
CA GLU A 110 -1.26 -9.28 -5.75
C GLU A 110 -2.59 -8.55 -5.52
N GLN A 111 -2.57 -7.32 -5.04
CA GLN A 111 -3.78 -6.53 -4.81
C GLN A 111 -4.55 -6.22 -6.11
N LEU A 112 -3.92 -6.30 -7.27
CA LEU A 112 -4.60 -6.14 -8.55
C LEU A 112 -5.58 -7.29 -8.80
N ARG A 113 -5.32 -8.50 -8.29
CA ARG A 113 -6.27 -9.62 -8.32
C ARG A 113 -7.60 -9.25 -7.65
N ALA A 114 -7.54 -8.52 -6.54
CA ALA A 114 -8.75 -8.06 -5.87
C ALA A 114 -9.54 -7.10 -6.76
N LEU A 115 -8.90 -6.07 -7.34
CA LEU A 115 -9.55 -5.10 -8.22
C LEU A 115 -10.13 -5.75 -9.47
N GLU A 116 -9.36 -6.62 -10.16
CA GLU A 116 -9.83 -7.33 -11.36
C GLU A 116 -10.99 -8.28 -11.05
N SER A 117 -11.08 -8.77 -9.82
CA SER A 117 -12.19 -9.63 -9.35
C SER A 117 -13.36 -8.85 -8.73
N GLY A 118 -13.36 -7.52 -8.84
CA GLY A 118 -14.43 -6.66 -8.33
C GLY A 118 -14.49 -6.56 -6.80
N ILE A 119 -13.38 -6.78 -6.11
CA ILE A 119 -13.25 -6.54 -4.67
C ILE A 119 -12.75 -5.11 -4.47
N PRO A 120 -13.57 -4.20 -3.92
CA PRO A 120 -13.14 -2.83 -3.66
C PRO A 120 -12.10 -2.80 -2.53
N ILE A 121 -11.10 -1.95 -2.71
CA ILE A 121 -10.03 -1.74 -1.72
C ILE A 121 -10.10 -0.30 -1.21
N LYS A 122 -10.42 -0.11 0.06
CA LYS A 122 -10.38 1.19 0.74
C LYS A 122 -8.94 1.58 1.01
N VAL A 123 -8.53 2.78 0.57
CA VAL A 123 -7.20 3.33 0.84
C VAL A 123 -7.26 4.32 1.99
N ILE A 124 -6.50 4.06 3.03
CA ILE A 124 -6.32 4.94 4.19
C ILE A 124 -5.08 5.80 3.95
N ILE A 125 -5.26 7.12 3.91
CA ILE A 125 -4.13 8.02 3.74
C ILE A 125 -3.49 8.27 5.12
N ALA A 126 -2.24 7.88 5.25
CA ALA A 126 -1.42 8.15 6.42
C ALA A 126 -0.55 9.38 6.21
N HIS A 127 -0.29 10.11 7.29
CA HIS A 127 0.55 11.31 7.29
C HIS A 127 1.92 11.07 7.92
N GLY A 128 2.16 9.85 8.43
CA GLY A 128 3.45 9.43 9.01
C GLY A 128 4.45 8.95 7.96
N ALA A 129 5.71 8.85 8.35
CA ALA A 129 6.73 8.21 7.53
C ALA A 129 6.65 6.69 7.73
N PHE A 130 6.59 5.95 6.62
CA PHE A 130 6.71 4.49 6.61
C PHE A 130 8.03 4.13 5.94
N HIS A 131 8.80 3.28 6.60
CA HIS A 131 10.02 2.71 6.04
C HIS A 131 9.77 1.23 5.72
N GLU A 132 9.73 0.91 4.45
CA GLU A 132 9.70 -0.48 3.98
C GLU A 132 11.12 -0.93 3.72
N ILE A 133 11.46 -2.13 4.17
CA ILE A 133 12.75 -2.76 3.90
C ILE A 133 12.53 -3.78 2.80
N ASN A 134 12.75 -3.37 1.56
CA ASN A 134 12.64 -4.22 0.38
C ASN A 134 14.00 -4.62 -0.19
N THR A 135 15.06 -3.86 0.15
CA THR A 135 16.43 -4.06 -0.35
C THR A 135 17.46 -3.96 0.79
N PRO A 136 18.68 -4.53 0.62
CA PRO A 136 19.76 -4.33 1.59
C PRO A 136 20.08 -2.86 1.84
N THR A 137 19.94 -2.00 0.83
CA THR A 137 20.17 -0.55 0.94
C THR A 137 19.13 0.13 1.84
N ASP A 138 17.91 -0.38 1.90
CA ASP A 138 16.87 0.17 2.78
C ASP A 138 17.22 -0.10 4.25
N LEU A 139 17.84 -1.25 4.53
CA LEU A 139 18.33 -1.60 5.87
C LEU A 139 19.43 -0.63 6.35
N GLU A 140 20.31 -0.17 5.45
CA GLU A 140 21.38 0.80 5.76
C GLU A 140 20.82 2.20 6.08
N ARG A 141 19.63 2.52 5.58
CA ARG A 141 18.95 3.79 5.77
C ARG A 141 18.13 3.87 7.07
N LEU A 142 18.01 2.76 7.80
CA LEU A 142 17.34 2.76 9.08
C LEU A 142 18.11 3.65 10.07
N PRO A 143 17.43 4.49 10.86
CA PRO A 143 18.09 5.26 11.90
C PRO A 143 18.80 4.31 12.88
N ALA A 144 20.03 4.65 13.24
CA ALA A 144 20.94 3.83 14.07
C ALA A 144 20.43 3.57 15.52
N ARG A 145 19.20 3.91 15.83
CA ARG A 145 18.53 3.65 17.10
C ARG A 145 17.36 2.65 16.90
N TRP A 146 17.74 1.40 16.79
CA TRP A 146 16.82 0.34 17.17
C TRP A 146 16.73 0.34 18.71
N PRO A 147 15.55 0.42 19.34
CA PRO A 147 15.47 0.29 20.78
C PRO A 147 16.00 -1.10 21.15
N ALA A 148 17.13 -1.13 21.89
CA ALA A 148 17.57 -2.34 22.52
C ALA A 148 16.43 -2.83 23.46
N SER A 149 16.06 -4.08 23.30
CA SER A 149 15.07 -4.82 24.08
C SER A 149 15.26 -4.66 25.59
#